data_6c3e64f9ec97b26ea5378d7bd93dc182
#
_entry.id   6c3e64f9ec97b26ea5378d7bd93dc182
#
_cell.length_a   1.000
_cell.length_b   1.000
_cell.length_c   1.000
_cell.angle_alpha   90.00
_cell.angle_beta   90.00
_cell.angle_gamma   90.00
#
_symmetry.space_group_name_H-M   'P 1'
#
loop_
_entity.id
_entity.type
_entity.pdbx_description
1 polymer ?
#
loop_
_entity_poly.entity_id
_entity_poly.type
_entity_poly.pdbx_seq_one_letter_code
_entity_poly.pdbx_strand_id
1 'polypeptide(L)'
;IPEASKLVIDALADCQGGEIFVLKMKAFVLGQLAEAFRNVLSTGADFKVETRGIIGAEKMHEELVSSEEAKRLWETENHYVIEPIGGNWSPEKSMSKAKIEHFNSMDAEKFEGTELQAFINNYISSLNIQ
;
A
#
# COMPACT_ATOMS: atom_id res chain seq x y z
N ILE A 1 -9.68 -1.92 0.40
CA ILE A 1 -10.30 -3.14 -0.19
C ILE A 1 -10.61 -2.94 -1.68
N PRO A 2 -11.29 -1.88 -2.16
CA PRO A 2 -11.61 -1.72 -3.59
C PRO A 2 -10.37 -1.78 -4.50
N GLU A 3 -9.29 -1.11 -4.15
CA GLU A 3 -8.02 -1.10 -4.89
C GLU A 3 -7.39 -2.49 -4.95
N ALA A 4 -7.36 -3.21 -3.83
CA ALA A 4 -6.87 -4.58 -3.78
C ALA A 4 -7.72 -5.52 -4.64
N SER A 5 -9.05 -5.38 -4.60
CA SER A 5 -9.95 -6.17 -5.45
C SER A 5 -9.74 -5.86 -6.94
N LYS A 6 -9.51 -4.58 -7.27
CA LYS A 6 -9.18 -4.18 -8.65
C LYS A 6 -7.87 -4.81 -9.10
N LEU A 7 -6.82 -4.78 -8.26
CA LEU A 7 -5.55 -5.42 -8.58
C LEU A 7 -5.71 -6.92 -8.88
N VAL A 8 -6.55 -7.63 -8.11
CA VAL A 8 -6.81 -9.06 -8.37
C VAL A 8 -7.46 -9.27 -9.74
N ILE A 9 -8.42 -8.40 -10.12
CA ILE A 9 -9.07 -8.49 -11.43
C ILE A 9 -8.08 -8.18 -12.55
N ASP A 10 -7.29 -7.11 -12.40
CA ASP A 10 -6.26 -6.74 -13.37
C ASP A 10 -5.22 -7.88 -13.51
N ALA A 11 -4.75 -8.44 -12.39
CA ALA A 11 -3.83 -9.56 -12.39
C ALA A 11 -4.39 -10.81 -13.09
N LEU A 12 -5.68 -11.12 -12.90
CA LEU A 12 -6.33 -12.24 -13.58
C LEU A 12 -6.42 -12.05 -15.10
N ALA A 13 -6.56 -10.79 -15.55
CA ALA A 13 -6.60 -10.48 -16.98
C ALA A 13 -5.22 -10.54 -17.63
N ASP A 14 -4.17 -10.14 -16.92
CA ASP A 14 -2.84 -9.88 -17.47
C ASP A 14 -1.80 -10.97 -17.12
N CYS A 15 -2.14 -11.92 -16.20
CA CYS A 15 -1.18 -12.92 -15.76
C CYS A 15 -0.79 -13.92 -16.85
N GLN A 16 0.51 -14.16 -16.97
CA GLN A 16 1.11 -15.19 -17.86
C GLN A 16 1.53 -16.43 -17.08
N GLY A 17 1.70 -16.30 -15.75
CA GLY A 17 2.02 -17.37 -14.80
C GLY A 17 3.36 -17.19 -14.09
N GLY A 18 3.29 -17.20 -12.76
CA GLY A 18 4.45 -17.13 -11.87
C GLY A 18 4.94 -15.74 -11.50
N GLU A 19 4.39 -14.66 -12.07
CA GLU A 19 4.64 -13.29 -11.69
C GLU A 19 3.90 -12.91 -10.39
N ILE A 20 4.41 -11.89 -9.71
CA ILE A 20 3.79 -11.34 -8.50
C ILE A 20 3.38 -9.89 -8.78
N PHE A 21 2.10 -9.59 -8.57
CA PHE A 21 1.55 -8.24 -8.71
C PHE A 21 1.58 -7.54 -7.36
N VAL A 22 2.15 -6.33 -7.31
CA VAL A 22 2.29 -5.53 -6.10
C VAL A 22 1.65 -4.17 -6.32
N LEU A 23 0.64 -3.83 -5.49
CA LEU A 23 -0.06 -2.56 -5.58
C LEU A 23 0.87 -1.39 -5.22
N LYS A 24 0.88 -0.35 -6.05
CA LYS A 24 1.48 0.93 -5.70
C LYS A 24 0.58 1.63 -4.69
N MET A 25 0.98 1.64 -3.42
CA MET A 25 0.18 2.21 -2.35
C MET A 25 0.97 3.23 -1.54
N LYS A 26 0.27 4.24 -1.04
CA LYS A 26 0.82 5.17 -0.07
C LYS A 26 0.91 4.54 1.31
N ALA A 27 1.86 4.99 2.11
CA ALA A 27 2.01 4.58 3.49
C ALA A 27 1.33 5.57 4.44
N PHE A 28 1.06 5.10 5.66
CA PHE A 28 0.58 5.92 6.76
C PHE A 28 1.66 6.09 7.83
N VAL A 29 1.76 7.28 8.38
CA VAL A 29 2.46 7.49 9.66
C VAL A 29 1.46 7.18 10.77
N LEU A 30 1.68 6.10 11.52
CA LEU A 30 0.71 5.55 12.48
C LEU A 30 0.19 6.59 13.49
N GLY A 31 1.07 7.46 14.00
CA GLY A 31 0.67 8.54 14.92
C GLY A 31 -0.28 9.53 14.25
N GLN A 32 -0.01 9.94 13.02
CA GLN A 32 -0.89 10.85 12.27
C GLN A 32 -2.24 10.19 11.94
N LEU A 33 -2.23 8.89 11.61
CA LEU A 33 -3.44 8.12 11.38
C LEU A 33 -4.32 8.07 12.63
N ALA A 34 -3.73 7.77 13.80
CA ALA A 34 -4.45 7.74 15.08
C ALA A 34 -5.07 9.11 15.43
N GLU A 35 -4.32 10.20 15.25
CA GLU A 35 -4.81 11.56 15.45
C GLU A 35 -5.95 11.92 14.50
N ALA A 36 -5.84 11.56 13.24
CA ALA A 36 -6.87 11.84 12.25
C ALA A 36 -8.17 11.07 12.56
N PHE A 37 -8.09 9.80 12.98
CA PHE A 37 -9.25 9.05 13.49
C PHE A 37 -9.86 9.70 14.73
N ARG A 38 -9.04 10.13 15.70
CA ARG A 38 -9.52 10.84 16.87
C ARG A 38 -10.33 12.08 16.49
N ASN A 39 -9.83 12.88 15.55
CA ASN A 39 -10.49 14.10 15.11
C ASN A 39 -11.86 13.84 14.43
N VAL A 40 -11.98 12.76 13.67
CA VAL A 40 -13.23 12.41 12.97
C VAL A 40 -14.26 11.79 13.92
N LEU A 41 -13.80 10.95 14.85
CA LEU A 41 -14.67 10.19 15.75
C LEU A 41 -15.03 10.96 17.04
N SER A 42 -14.42 12.11 17.30
CA SER A 42 -14.68 12.95 18.48
C SER A 42 -16.05 13.59 18.45
N THR A 43 -17.09 12.81 18.73
CA THR A 43 -18.47 13.27 18.95
C THR A 43 -18.71 13.63 20.42
N GLY A 44 -17.74 14.31 21.08
CA GLY A 44 -17.83 14.68 22.51
C GLY A 44 -17.22 13.65 23.48
N ALA A 45 -16.68 12.52 23.01
CA ALA A 45 -15.90 11.60 23.83
C ALA A 45 -14.42 11.99 23.82
N ASP A 46 -13.78 11.94 24.99
CA ASP A 46 -12.34 12.19 25.13
C ASP A 46 -11.57 10.89 24.80
N PHE A 47 -11.15 10.75 23.54
CA PHE A 47 -10.31 9.61 23.12
C PHE A 47 -8.85 9.88 23.49
N LYS A 48 -8.31 9.07 24.38
CA LYS A 48 -6.90 9.11 24.76
C LYS A 48 -6.08 8.16 23.90
N VAL A 49 -5.11 8.69 23.17
CA VAL A 49 -4.12 7.89 22.43
C VAL A 49 -3.00 7.48 23.40
N GLU A 50 -2.76 6.18 23.55
CA GLU A 50 -1.68 5.63 24.35
C GLU A 50 -0.61 5.00 23.46
N THR A 51 0.63 5.44 23.59
CA THR A 51 1.78 4.88 22.86
C THR A 51 2.41 3.77 23.69
N ARG A 52 2.49 2.56 23.15
CA ARG A 52 3.03 1.37 23.85
C ARG A 52 4.36 0.86 23.27
N GLY A 53 4.97 1.50 22.35
CA GLY A 53 6.21 1.00 21.72
C GLY A 53 6.04 -0.30 20.93
N ILE A 54 7.13 -0.81 20.39
CA ILE A 54 7.15 -2.03 19.57
C ILE A 54 6.96 -3.26 20.44
N ILE A 55 6.04 -4.14 20.07
CA ILE A 55 5.74 -5.38 20.79
C ILE A 55 6.13 -6.59 19.92
N GLY A 56 7.03 -7.43 20.44
CA GLY A 56 7.37 -8.71 19.82
C GLY A 56 8.03 -8.59 18.45
N ALA A 57 7.43 -9.21 17.43
CA ALA A 57 7.97 -9.30 16.08
C ALA A 57 7.51 -8.17 15.14
N GLU A 58 6.96 -7.08 15.68
CA GLU A 58 6.54 -5.92 14.88
C GLU A 58 7.72 -5.25 14.19
N LYS A 59 7.54 -4.86 12.94
CA LYS A 59 8.51 -4.11 12.17
C LYS A 59 8.17 -2.63 12.18
N MET A 60 9.20 -1.76 12.20
CA MET A 60 8.99 -0.32 12.03
C MET A 60 8.51 0.02 10.62
N HIS A 61 8.94 -0.74 9.63
CA HIS A 61 8.57 -0.56 8.23
C HIS A 61 8.24 -1.90 7.60
N GLU A 62 7.18 -1.94 6.84
CA GLU A 62 6.78 -3.11 6.06
C GLU A 62 7.37 -3.03 4.65
N GLU A 63 7.84 -4.15 4.14
CA GLU A 63 8.45 -4.26 2.82
C GLU A 63 7.53 -5.05 1.88
N LEU A 64 7.26 -4.51 0.70
CA LEU A 64 6.46 -5.13 -0.35
C LEU A 64 7.32 -5.65 -1.51
N VAL A 65 8.45 -5.01 -1.77
CA VAL A 65 9.42 -5.45 -2.79
C VAL A 65 10.82 -5.33 -2.19
N SER A 66 11.50 -6.45 -2.08
CA SER A 66 12.89 -6.52 -1.61
C SER A 66 13.87 -6.05 -2.69
N SER A 67 15.13 -5.77 -2.29
CA SER A 67 16.19 -5.37 -3.22
C SER A 67 16.52 -6.45 -4.26
N GLU A 68 16.34 -7.73 -3.95
CA GLU A 68 16.51 -8.82 -4.93
C GLU A 68 15.37 -8.87 -5.95
N GLU A 69 14.14 -8.66 -5.51
CA GLU A 69 12.96 -8.61 -6.38
C GLU A 69 12.96 -7.37 -7.26
N ALA A 70 13.47 -6.24 -6.76
CA ALA A 70 13.59 -5.00 -7.52
C ALA A 70 14.44 -5.16 -8.80
N LYS A 71 15.40 -6.07 -8.83
CA LYS A 71 16.17 -6.38 -10.05
C LYS A 71 15.33 -6.94 -11.19
N ARG A 72 14.19 -7.56 -10.86
CA ARG A 72 13.23 -8.16 -11.78
C ARG A 72 11.89 -7.43 -11.80
N LEU A 73 11.87 -6.16 -11.37
CA LEU A 73 10.66 -5.38 -11.18
C LEU A 73 10.31 -4.61 -12.45
N TRP A 74 9.08 -4.76 -12.86
CA TRP A 74 8.43 -3.99 -13.91
C TRP A 74 7.32 -3.12 -13.29
N GLU A 75 6.92 -2.08 -13.98
CA GLU A 75 5.86 -1.19 -13.50
C GLU A 75 4.87 -0.82 -14.59
N THR A 76 3.63 -0.71 -14.17
CA THR A 76 2.54 -0.02 -14.86
C THR A 76 2.22 1.28 -14.14
N GLU A 77 1.18 1.97 -14.54
CA GLU A 77 0.69 3.16 -13.83
C GLU A 77 0.28 2.84 -12.38
N ASN A 78 -0.39 1.71 -12.14
CA ASN A 78 -1.09 1.41 -10.88
C ASN A 78 -0.41 0.33 -10.02
N HIS A 79 0.45 -0.50 -10.58
CA HIS A 79 1.07 -1.61 -9.85
C HIS A 79 2.46 -1.95 -10.37
N TYR A 80 3.19 -2.68 -9.56
CA TYR A 80 4.44 -3.33 -9.95
C TYR A 80 4.18 -4.79 -10.29
N VAL A 81 5.03 -5.36 -11.13
CA VAL A 81 5.05 -6.77 -11.48
C VAL A 81 6.46 -7.32 -11.29
N ILE A 82 6.61 -8.29 -10.41
CA ILE A 82 7.86 -9.00 -10.21
C ILE A 82 7.91 -10.15 -11.21
N GLU A 83 8.87 -10.10 -12.12
CA GLU A 83 9.12 -11.13 -13.12
C GLU A 83 9.45 -12.47 -12.46
N PRO A 84 8.87 -13.61 -12.90
CA PRO A 84 9.16 -14.91 -12.32
C PRO A 84 10.62 -15.34 -12.55
N ILE A 85 11.09 -16.24 -11.71
CA ILE A 85 12.41 -16.85 -11.87
C ILE A 85 12.28 -18.00 -12.87
N GLY A 86 12.67 -17.73 -14.10
CA GLY A 86 12.59 -18.72 -15.19
C GLY A 86 11.24 -18.74 -15.89
N GLY A 87 11.13 -19.54 -16.95
CA GLY A 87 9.94 -19.59 -17.80
C GLY A 87 10.03 -18.68 -19.04
N ASN A 88 8.91 -18.55 -19.75
CA ASN A 88 8.79 -17.76 -20.98
C ASN A 88 8.01 -16.47 -20.77
N TRP A 89 8.08 -15.89 -19.57
CA TRP A 89 7.42 -14.64 -19.26
C TRP A 89 8.08 -13.47 -20.03
N SER A 90 7.29 -12.54 -20.47
CA SER A 90 7.78 -11.30 -21.10
C SER A 90 6.90 -10.11 -20.67
N PRO A 91 7.52 -8.93 -20.48
CA PRO A 91 6.74 -7.76 -20.09
C PRO A 91 5.77 -7.36 -21.19
N GLU A 92 4.59 -6.93 -20.81
CA GLU A 92 3.63 -6.33 -21.73
C GLU A 92 4.13 -4.96 -22.24
N LYS A 93 3.60 -4.52 -23.38
CA LYS A 93 3.96 -3.23 -23.98
C LYS A 93 3.63 -2.02 -23.07
N SER A 94 2.69 -2.18 -22.18
CA SER A 94 2.29 -1.18 -21.18
C SER A 94 3.26 -1.07 -20.01
N MET A 95 4.14 -2.06 -19.81
CA MET A 95 5.08 -2.12 -18.70
C MET A 95 6.42 -1.47 -19.06
N SER A 96 7.04 -0.83 -18.08
CA SER A 96 8.42 -0.35 -18.14
C SER A 96 9.24 -0.93 -16.99
N LYS A 97 10.57 -0.98 -17.16
CA LYS A 97 11.44 -1.43 -16.06
C LYS A 97 11.38 -0.43 -14.91
N ALA A 98 11.02 -0.89 -13.73
CA ALA A 98 10.97 -0.04 -12.55
C ALA A 98 12.37 0.44 -12.15
N LYS A 99 12.47 1.70 -11.69
CA LYS A 99 13.73 2.35 -11.32
C LYS A 99 13.83 2.57 -9.82
N ILE A 100 13.42 1.58 -9.04
CA ILE A 100 13.50 1.58 -7.58
C ILE A 100 14.38 0.42 -7.12
N GLU A 101 15.04 0.58 -5.98
CA GLU A 101 15.90 -0.45 -5.38
C GLU A 101 15.14 -1.37 -4.42
N HIS A 102 14.01 -0.92 -3.90
CA HIS A 102 13.07 -1.65 -3.06
C HIS A 102 11.76 -0.86 -2.94
N PHE A 103 10.72 -1.46 -2.39
CA PHE A 103 9.46 -0.78 -2.08
C PHE A 103 9.00 -1.14 -0.67
N ASN A 104 9.06 -0.18 0.23
CA ASN A 104 8.69 -0.34 1.63
C ASN A 104 7.96 0.89 2.18
N SER A 105 7.41 0.79 3.37
CA SER A 105 6.66 1.88 4.01
C SER A 105 7.51 3.07 4.46
N MET A 106 8.85 2.97 4.49
CA MET A 106 9.73 4.10 4.81
C MET A 106 9.84 5.06 3.63
N ASP A 107 10.01 4.52 2.41
CA ASP A 107 10.27 5.29 1.19
C ASP A 107 9.01 5.58 0.37
N ALA A 108 7.94 4.82 0.59
CA ALA A 108 6.65 5.04 -0.07
C ALA A 108 6.13 6.45 0.21
N GLU A 109 5.45 7.04 -0.78
CA GLU A 109 4.69 8.28 -0.61
C GLU A 109 3.70 8.13 0.55
N LYS A 110 3.53 9.17 1.35
CA LYS A 110 2.68 9.13 2.55
C LYS A 110 1.43 9.96 2.37
N PHE A 111 0.35 9.49 2.98
CA PHE A 111 -0.81 10.33 3.19
C PHE A 111 -0.50 11.41 4.22
N GLU A 112 -0.73 12.67 3.87
CA GLU A 112 -0.43 13.80 4.75
C GLU A 112 -1.60 14.81 4.81
N GLY A 113 -1.70 15.50 5.94
CA GLY A 113 -2.57 16.65 6.13
C GLY A 113 -4.04 16.42 5.70
N THR A 114 -4.52 17.24 4.77
CA THR A 114 -5.90 17.20 4.29
C THR A 114 -6.23 15.95 3.48
N GLU A 115 -5.26 15.36 2.81
CA GLU A 115 -5.44 14.11 2.05
C GLU A 115 -5.74 12.94 2.99
N LEU A 116 -4.97 12.81 4.08
CA LEU A 116 -5.23 11.82 5.11
C LEU A 116 -6.61 11.99 5.75
N GLN A 117 -7.00 13.23 6.05
CA GLN A 117 -8.30 13.53 6.63
C GLN A 117 -9.45 13.16 5.67
N ALA A 118 -9.30 13.48 4.38
CA ALA A 118 -10.27 13.13 3.35
C ALA A 118 -10.39 11.60 3.19
N PHE A 119 -9.27 10.89 3.19
CA PHE A 119 -9.24 9.43 3.14
C PHE A 119 -10.03 8.81 4.29
N ILE A 120 -9.81 9.27 5.53
CA ILE A 120 -10.51 8.75 6.71
C ILE A 120 -12.00 9.07 6.67
N ASN A 121 -12.37 10.30 6.30
CA ASN A 121 -13.78 10.69 6.18
C ASN A 121 -14.52 9.80 5.18
N ASN A 122 -13.93 9.56 4.01
CA ASN A 122 -14.49 8.68 2.98
C ASN A 122 -14.60 7.24 3.48
N TYR A 123 -13.59 6.74 4.19
CA TYR A 123 -13.61 5.40 4.75
C TYR A 123 -14.73 5.24 5.79
N ILE A 124 -14.84 6.15 6.75
CA ILE A 124 -15.89 6.11 7.78
C ILE A 124 -17.29 6.22 7.16
N SER A 125 -17.47 7.11 6.18
CA SER A 125 -18.73 7.23 5.44
C SER A 125 -19.11 5.92 4.73
N SER A 126 -18.13 5.19 4.21
CA SER A 126 -18.34 3.90 3.53
C SER A 126 -18.77 2.77 4.49
N LEU A 127 -18.47 2.91 5.78
CA LEU A 127 -18.85 1.94 6.81
C LEU A 127 -20.27 2.16 7.35
N ASN A 128 -21.00 3.20 6.93
CA ASN A 128 -22.31 3.59 7.46
C ASN A 128 -22.33 3.71 9.00
N ILE A 129 -21.23 4.07 9.61
CA ILE A 129 -21.13 4.36 11.05
C ILE A 129 -21.63 5.79 11.23
N GLN A 130 -22.83 5.93 11.78
CA GLN A 130 -23.41 7.18 12.26
C GLN A 130 -23.14 7.36 13.75
#